data_3b88ca330354348661d4edbbef6d3ae6
#
_entry.id   3b88ca330354348661d4edbbef6d3ae6
#
_cell.length_a   1.000
_cell.length_b   1.000
_cell.length_c   1.000
_cell.angle_alpha   90.00
_cell.angle_beta   90.00
_cell.angle_gamma   90.00
#
_symmetry.space_group_name_H-M   'P 1'
#
loop_
_entity.id
_entity.type
_entity.pdbx_description
1 polymer ?
#
loop_
_entity_poly.entity_id
_entity_poly.type
_entity_poly.pdbx_seq_one_letter_code
_entity_poly.pdbx_strand_id
1 'polypeptide(L)'
;MAALRLQRLAHRRLSQAPPPPDPGGPPADDSRAVPAAADQVDFRGLTPYYGPQERDFHVQITPKLGLDVLTDPIYNRGIGFRLHHRERLRVRGLLPPVESTMEEQLGGFMNIFREGTRTLSAPPPPVTKQNVRQWLLLRDMHDRNETLYYAALIRHIRELAPVVYTPTVGWAALNYSRILRRPRGMYFSASDAGHFASMAHNFPRDEVDAIVVTDGSRILGLGDLGAQGIAIPIGKLDLYVAAGGFHPERVLPIVLDVGTDNAPLRARPDYIGCRHPRVRGQAYLDLVDELVSAVMARWPNAVLQFEDFHSGVAYGLLQRYRNHHVVFNDDIQGTAACALAGIYGAMRVMGRPRAAIAEQRFVVCGKGSAGMGVVDVLARGMERHGLSRREAARRFWVLGSKGLVTTKQRGALPDYVLEFAREEEERDGMPLADVIRMARPTVLLGLTAAGKTWTAEHLAEMARLNERPIVFPMSNPTSKMECTAAEAQEHTGGRAIFAGGSPQDPVTLPDGRVVASSQANNMVIFPGLALGAHLARCPISDDMLMVAAEAVSDALSDDVVTRGGTYPEPEDMRETASRVALAVIRQAEREGTVKAGSHVANFLGAGDAELLSFIQRSMYTPMYGPIFPSAAQHP
;
A
#
# COMPACT_ATOMS: atom_id res chain seq x y z
N MET A 1 -21.73 -37.18 -13.58
CA MET A 1 -22.35 -37.71 -14.84
C MET A 1 -21.77 -37.11 -16.09
N ALA A 2 -21.25 -35.89 -16.12
CA ALA A 2 -20.59 -35.28 -17.29
C ALA A 2 -19.20 -35.87 -17.59
N ALA A 3 -18.41 -36.21 -16.57
CA ALA A 3 -17.08 -36.81 -16.71
C ALA A 3 -17.09 -38.21 -17.34
N LEU A 4 -18.13 -39.00 -17.09
CA LEU A 4 -18.31 -40.34 -17.68
C LEU A 4 -18.75 -40.32 -19.17
N ARG A 5 -19.30 -39.20 -19.62
CA ARG A 5 -19.65 -39.02 -21.06
C ARG A 5 -18.42 -38.65 -21.90
N LEU A 6 -17.47 -37.90 -21.34
CA LEU A 6 -16.23 -37.54 -22.04
C LEU A 6 -15.27 -38.72 -22.17
N GLN A 7 -15.21 -39.61 -21.17
CA GLN A 7 -14.41 -40.82 -21.27
C GLN A 7 -14.94 -41.82 -22.34
N ARG A 8 -16.26 -41.91 -22.55
CA ARG A 8 -16.85 -42.78 -23.58
C ARG A 8 -16.68 -42.25 -25.03
N LEU A 9 -16.52 -40.94 -25.19
CA LEU A 9 -16.24 -40.32 -26.49
C LEU A 9 -14.76 -40.46 -26.89
N ALA A 10 -13.83 -40.49 -25.91
CA ALA A 10 -12.42 -40.76 -26.19
C ALA A 10 -12.17 -42.22 -26.59
N HIS A 11 -12.86 -43.19 -25.98
CA HIS A 11 -12.70 -44.60 -26.32
C HIS A 11 -13.31 -45.00 -27.70
N ARG A 12 -14.31 -44.25 -28.22
CA ARG A 12 -14.86 -44.53 -29.56
C ARG A 12 -14.00 -44.02 -30.71
N ARG A 13 -13.08 -43.08 -30.47
CA ARG A 13 -12.16 -42.59 -31.54
C ARG A 13 -10.87 -43.41 -31.67
N LEU A 14 -10.56 -44.27 -30.69
CA LEU A 14 -9.36 -45.12 -30.73
C LEU A 14 -9.62 -46.50 -31.38
N SER A 15 -10.88 -46.86 -31.70
CA SER A 15 -11.23 -48.17 -32.28
C SER A 15 -11.38 -48.14 -33.81
N GLN A 16 -11.00 -47.07 -34.48
CA GLN A 16 -11.04 -46.95 -35.96
C GLN A 16 -9.67 -46.57 -36.55
N ALA A 17 -8.59 -47.11 -36.00
CA ALA A 17 -7.29 -47.05 -36.70
C ALA A 17 -7.23 -48.16 -37.76
N PRO A 18 -6.79 -47.85 -38.99
CA PRO A 18 -6.56 -48.89 -40.02
C PRO A 18 -5.44 -49.85 -39.60
N PRO A 19 -5.45 -51.10 -40.09
CA PRO A 19 -4.42 -52.08 -39.77
C PRO A 19 -3.05 -51.61 -40.26
N PRO A 20 -1.95 -52.05 -39.61
CA PRO A 20 -0.59 -51.72 -40.04
C PRO A 20 -0.29 -52.32 -41.44
N PRO A 21 0.52 -51.62 -42.27
CA PRO A 21 0.90 -52.13 -43.59
C PRO A 21 1.84 -53.33 -43.50
N ASP A 22 1.73 -54.22 -44.48
CA ASP A 22 2.48 -55.48 -44.67
C ASP A 22 4.01 -55.24 -44.77
N PRO A 23 4.87 -56.03 -44.09
CA PRO A 23 6.30 -55.80 -44.01
C PRO A 23 7.10 -56.33 -45.23
N GLY A 24 6.76 -55.90 -46.45
CA GLY A 24 7.37 -56.46 -47.65
C GLY A 24 7.65 -55.50 -48.81
N GLY A 25 7.48 -54.18 -48.63
CA GLY A 25 7.75 -53.21 -49.71
C GLY A 25 9.14 -52.55 -49.62
N PRO A 26 9.74 -52.09 -50.75
CA PRO A 26 11.02 -51.39 -50.76
C PRO A 26 10.95 -50.09 -49.98
N PRO A 27 12.08 -49.61 -49.42
CA PRO A 27 12.09 -48.42 -48.58
C PRO A 27 11.58 -47.20 -49.37
N ALA A 28 10.56 -46.58 -48.83
CA ALA A 28 10.00 -45.33 -49.39
C ALA A 28 11.03 -44.21 -49.21
N ASP A 29 11.22 -43.47 -50.29
CA ASP A 29 12.04 -42.27 -50.35
C ASP A 29 11.60 -41.25 -49.25
N ASP A 30 12.53 -40.96 -48.33
CA ASP A 30 12.31 -40.11 -47.17
C ASP A 30 12.31 -38.61 -47.49
N SER A 31 12.15 -38.27 -48.79
CA SER A 31 12.04 -36.90 -49.30
C SER A 31 10.61 -36.36 -49.37
N ARG A 32 9.65 -37.04 -48.73
CA ARG A 32 8.28 -36.47 -48.65
C ARG A 32 8.26 -35.44 -47.54
N ALA A 33 8.28 -34.20 -48.02
CA ALA A 33 7.91 -33.02 -47.25
C ALA A 33 6.76 -33.33 -46.28
N VAL A 34 6.90 -32.89 -45.04
CA VAL A 34 5.80 -32.77 -44.08
C VAL A 34 4.60 -32.18 -44.79
N PRO A 35 3.43 -32.82 -44.76
CA PRO A 35 2.30 -32.33 -45.55
C PRO A 35 2.00 -30.88 -45.18
N ALA A 36 1.93 -30.04 -46.19
CA ALA A 36 1.50 -28.62 -46.15
C ALA A 36 0.08 -28.41 -45.58
N ALA A 37 -0.53 -29.43 -45.03
CA ALA A 37 -1.86 -29.38 -44.42
C ALA A 37 -1.91 -28.69 -43.04
N ALA A 38 -0.75 -28.50 -42.39
CA ALA A 38 -0.70 -27.70 -41.16
C ALA A 38 -0.73 -26.19 -41.43
N ASP A 39 -0.39 -25.78 -42.67
CA ASP A 39 -0.32 -24.38 -43.06
C ASP A 39 -1.66 -23.82 -43.56
N GLN A 40 -2.72 -24.61 -43.55
CA GLN A 40 -4.04 -24.20 -44.06
C GLN A 40 -5.17 -24.25 -43.03
N VAL A 41 -4.85 -24.03 -41.75
CA VAL A 41 -5.91 -23.81 -40.75
C VAL A 41 -6.55 -22.45 -41.05
N ASP A 42 -7.79 -22.46 -41.49
CA ASP A 42 -8.56 -21.24 -41.73
C ASP A 42 -8.96 -20.60 -40.40
N PHE A 43 -8.23 -19.60 -39.99
CA PHE A 43 -8.46 -18.84 -38.76
C PHE A 43 -9.48 -17.69 -38.94
N ARG A 44 -10.04 -17.48 -40.14
CA ARG A 44 -10.95 -16.36 -40.44
C ARG A 44 -12.22 -16.34 -39.61
N GLY A 45 -12.68 -17.49 -39.16
CA GLY A 45 -13.84 -17.63 -38.28
C GLY A 45 -13.52 -17.50 -36.77
N LEU A 46 -12.22 -17.50 -36.38
CA LEU A 46 -11.79 -17.56 -34.99
C LEU A 46 -11.30 -16.22 -34.43
N THR A 47 -11.01 -15.24 -35.32
CA THR A 47 -10.45 -13.94 -34.89
C THR A 47 -10.92 -12.81 -35.82
N PRO A 48 -12.00 -12.12 -35.48
CA PRO A 48 -12.47 -10.96 -36.24
C PRO A 48 -11.52 -9.74 -36.19
N TYR A 49 -10.39 -9.85 -35.53
CA TYR A 49 -9.44 -8.74 -35.28
C TYR A 49 -8.23 -8.73 -36.22
N TYR A 50 -8.03 -9.77 -37.02
CA TYR A 50 -6.93 -9.82 -37.98
C TYR A 50 -7.40 -9.46 -39.35
N GLY A 51 -6.84 -8.39 -39.90
CA GLY A 51 -7.13 -7.95 -41.27
C GLY A 51 -6.61 -8.93 -42.34
N PRO A 52 -6.97 -8.74 -43.63
CA PRO A 52 -6.59 -9.63 -44.72
C PRO A 52 -5.08 -9.81 -44.93
N GLN A 53 -4.25 -8.95 -44.28
CA GLN A 53 -2.79 -8.94 -44.42
C GLN A 53 -2.08 -9.75 -43.34
N GLU A 54 -2.80 -10.24 -42.29
CA GLU A 54 -2.20 -10.98 -41.16
C GLU A 54 -2.47 -12.49 -41.24
N ARG A 55 -2.40 -13.05 -42.45
CA ARG A 55 -2.78 -14.45 -42.69
C ARG A 55 -1.74 -15.49 -42.29
N ASP A 56 -0.50 -15.07 -42.05
CA ASP A 56 0.59 -15.98 -41.68
C ASP A 56 0.83 -15.95 -40.17
N PHE A 57 0.08 -16.76 -39.42
CA PHE A 57 0.33 -16.94 -37.99
C PHE A 57 1.42 -17.96 -37.76
N HIS A 58 2.51 -17.53 -37.14
CA HIS A 58 3.49 -18.45 -36.56
C HIS A 58 2.97 -18.97 -35.21
N VAL A 59 2.69 -20.27 -35.14
CA VAL A 59 2.38 -20.92 -33.85
C VAL A 59 3.63 -20.92 -32.99
N GLN A 60 3.58 -20.24 -31.86
CA GLN A 60 4.66 -20.23 -30.90
C GLN A 60 4.42 -21.33 -29.86
N ILE A 61 5.38 -22.23 -29.71
CA ILE A 61 5.41 -23.26 -28.67
C ILE A 61 6.43 -22.83 -27.62
N THR A 62 6.02 -22.76 -26.37
CA THR A 62 6.90 -22.40 -25.25
C THR A 62 6.83 -23.44 -24.13
N PRO A 63 7.96 -23.87 -23.57
CA PRO A 63 7.99 -24.70 -22.37
C PRO A 63 7.79 -23.86 -21.08
N LYS A 64 7.76 -22.51 -21.19
CA LYS A 64 7.70 -21.59 -20.07
C LYS A 64 6.27 -21.35 -19.60
N LEU A 65 6.10 -21.15 -18.29
CA LEU A 65 4.82 -20.88 -17.65
C LEU A 65 4.97 -19.72 -16.62
N GLY A 66 3.87 -19.08 -16.29
CA GLY A 66 3.85 -18.04 -15.25
C GLY A 66 4.79 -16.87 -15.56
N LEU A 67 5.54 -16.45 -14.56
CA LEU A 67 6.49 -15.33 -14.71
C LEU A 67 7.57 -15.56 -15.77
N ASP A 68 7.97 -16.80 -15.99
CA ASP A 68 9.03 -17.11 -16.98
C ASP A 68 8.59 -16.71 -18.40
N VAL A 69 7.30 -16.81 -18.72
CA VAL A 69 6.74 -16.30 -19.99
C VAL A 69 6.80 -14.78 -20.02
N LEU A 70 6.45 -14.13 -18.89
CA LEU A 70 6.39 -12.67 -18.82
C LEU A 70 7.78 -12.00 -18.79
N THR A 71 8.81 -12.77 -18.48
CA THR A 71 10.19 -12.28 -18.48
C THR A 71 10.93 -12.56 -19.79
N ASP A 72 10.39 -13.43 -20.65
CA ASP A 72 11.00 -13.76 -21.95
C ASP A 72 10.45 -12.83 -23.05
N PRO A 73 11.30 -11.99 -23.66
CA PRO A 73 10.85 -11.03 -24.66
C PRO A 73 10.30 -11.67 -25.94
N ILE A 74 10.60 -12.94 -26.21
CA ILE A 74 10.10 -13.67 -27.40
C ILE A 74 8.63 -14.08 -27.19
N TYR A 75 8.28 -14.50 -25.97
CA TYR A 75 6.94 -15.01 -25.66
C TYR A 75 6.04 -14.00 -24.96
N ASN A 76 6.63 -12.99 -24.34
CA ASN A 76 5.87 -12.00 -23.59
C ASN A 76 5.04 -11.10 -24.53
N ARG A 77 3.73 -11.09 -24.32
CA ARG A 77 2.76 -10.21 -25.04
C ARG A 77 2.17 -9.14 -24.11
N GLY A 78 2.60 -9.10 -22.85
CA GLY A 78 2.04 -8.19 -21.84
C GLY A 78 0.53 -8.35 -21.73
N ILE A 79 -0.19 -7.21 -21.73
CA ILE A 79 -1.67 -7.19 -21.70
C ILE A 79 -2.33 -7.68 -23.00
N GLY A 80 -1.54 -8.04 -24.03
CA GLY A 80 -2.05 -8.66 -25.27
C GLY A 80 -2.40 -10.15 -25.13
N PHE A 81 -2.08 -10.80 -24.00
CA PHE A 81 -2.53 -12.15 -23.76
C PHE A 81 -4.04 -12.20 -23.56
N ARG A 82 -4.73 -12.99 -24.39
CA ARG A 82 -6.15 -13.31 -24.26
C ARG A 82 -6.40 -14.20 -23.06
N LEU A 83 -7.61 -14.20 -22.50
CA LEU A 83 -7.96 -14.96 -21.29
C LEU A 83 -7.58 -16.45 -21.39
N HIS A 84 -7.88 -17.11 -22.50
CA HIS A 84 -7.52 -18.51 -22.70
C HIS A 84 -6.00 -18.77 -22.75
N HIS A 85 -5.21 -17.80 -23.24
CA HIS A 85 -3.74 -17.87 -23.15
C HIS A 85 -3.29 -17.64 -21.70
N ARG A 86 -3.91 -16.70 -20.98
CA ARG A 86 -3.58 -16.42 -19.57
C ARG A 86 -3.79 -17.65 -18.71
N GLU A 87 -4.86 -18.41 -18.95
CA GLU A 87 -5.13 -19.68 -18.27
C GLU A 87 -4.07 -20.74 -18.58
N ARG A 88 -3.85 -21.02 -19.88
CA ARG A 88 -2.90 -22.06 -20.32
C ARG A 88 -1.46 -21.80 -19.86
N LEU A 89 -1.05 -20.52 -19.87
CA LEU A 89 0.32 -20.12 -19.51
C LEU A 89 0.48 -19.78 -18.03
N ARG A 90 -0.59 -19.92 -17.22
CA ARG A 90 -0.59 -19.59 -15.77
C ARG A 90 -0.19 -18.15 -15.48
N VAL A 91 -0.62 -17.21 -16.33
CA VAL A 91 -0.37 -15.76 -16.14
C VAL A 91 -1.64 -14.97 -15.79
N ARG A 92 -2.79 -15.64 -15.64
CA ARG A 92 -4.02 -15.04 -15.11
C ARG A 92 -3.77 -14.58 -13.68
N GLY A 93 -4.12 -13.32 -13.37
CA GLY A 93 -3.81 -12.67 -12.10
C GLY A 93 -2.40 -12.07 -12.00
N LEU A 94 -1.46 -12.45 -12.88
CA LEU A 94 -0.12 -11.83 -12.97
C LEU A 94 -0.09 -10.63 -13.94
N LEU A 95 -1.18 -10.42 -14.68
CA LEU A 95 -1.39 -9.32 -15.64
C LEU A 95 -2.62 -8.52 -15.23
N PRO A 96 -2.65 -7.20 -15.52
CA PRO A 96 -3.87 -6.40 -15.45
C PRO A 96 -5.01 -7.07 -16.23
N PRO A 97 -6.28 -6.90 -15.80
CA PRO A 97 -7.42 -7.63 -16.39
C PRO A 97 -7.72 -7.25 -17.84
N VAL A 98 -7.35 -6.05 -18.27
CA VAL A 98 -7.59 -5.60 -19.64
C VAL A 98 -6.86 -6.49 -20.65
N GLU A 99 -7.53 -6.78 -21.76
CA GLU A 99 -6.92 -7.34 -22.96
C GLU A 99 -6.74 -6.21 -23.98
N SER A 100 -5.55 -6.08 -24.54
CA SER A 100 -5.21 -5.03 -25.51
C SER A 100 -4.72 -5.65 -26.81
N THR A 101 -5.18 -5.12 -27.91
CA THR A 101 -4.69 -5.52 -29.25
C THR A 101 -3.26 -5.02 -29.48
N MET A 102 -2.59 -5.56 -30.47
CA MET A 102 -1.26 -5.08 -30.89
C MET A 102 -1.32 -3.61 -31.33
N GLU A 103 -2.39 -3.23 -32.05
CA GLU A 103 -2.62 -1.87 -32.54
C GLU A 103 -2.79 -0.88 -31.40
N GLU A 104 -3.54 -1.24 -30.37
CA GLU A 104 -3.70 -0.40 -29.18
C GLU A 104 -2.38 -0.25 -28.41
N GLN A 105 -1.62 -1.34 -28.24
CA GLN A 105 -0.30 -1.29 -27.61
C GLN A 105 0.69 -0.48 -28.44
N LEU A 106 0.71 -0.67 -29.76
CA LEU A 106 1.53 0.10 -30.69
C LEU A 106 1.13 1.57 -30.69
N GLY A 107 -0.17 1.88 -30.72
CA GLY A 107 -0.69 3.25 -30.61
C GLY A 107 -0.22 3.93 -29.31
N GLY A 108 -0.35 3.24 -28.18
CA GLY A 108 0.14 3.71 -26.88
C GLY A 108 1.65 3.97 -26.88
N PHE A 109 2.43 3.03 -27.42
CA PHE A 109 3.89 3.17 -27.56
C PHE A 109 4.26 4.36 -28.46
N MET A 110 3.64 4.48 -29.65
CA MET A 110 3.94 5.55 -30.60
C MET A 110 3.57 6.93 -30.08
N ASN A 111 2.51 7.03 -29.29
CA ASN A 111 2.15 8.28 -28.61
C ASN A 111 3.27 8.70 -27.62
N ILE A 112 3.74 7.77 -26.80
CA ILE A 112 4.85 8.04 -25.86
C ILE A 112 6.14 8.35 -26.64
N PHE A 113 6.41 7.64 -27.72
CA PHE A 113 7.62 7.85 -28.53
C PHE A 113 7.64 9.24 -29.21
N ARG A 114 6.51 9.68 -29.79
CA ARG A 114 6.40 10.96 -30.50
C ARG A 114 6.32 12.14 -29.55
N GLU A 115 5.57 12.02 -28.48
CA GLU A 115 5.30 13.11 -27.55
C GLU A 115 6.19 13.05 -26.30
N GLY A 116 6.93 11.95 -26.11
CA GLY A 116 7.79 11.72 -24.97
C GLY A 116 6.99 11.80 -23.66
N THR A 117 7.57 12.42 -22.64
CA THR A 117 6.89 12.62 -21.35
C THR A 117 5.75 13.65 -21.40
N ARG A 118 5.46 14.28 -22.54
CA ARG A 118 4.36 15.24 -22.68
C ARG A 118 2.99 14.59 -22.55
N THR A 119 2.86 13.28 -22.87
CA THR A 119 1.62 12.52 -22.68
C THR A 119 1.38 12.10 -21.24
N LEU A 120 2.41 12.12 -20.41
CA LEU A 120 2.28 11.84 -18.99
C LEU A 120 1.68 13.07 -18.30
N SER A 121 0.83 12.85 -17.31
CA SER A 121 0.32 13.92 -16.47
C SER A 121 1.49 14.71 -15.89
N ALA A 122 1.39 16.02 -15.89
CA ALA A 122 2.39 16.85 -15.24
C ALA A 122 2.53 16.41 -13.77
N PRO A 123 3.75 16.29 -13.25
CA PRO A 123 3.93 15.96 -11.86
C PRO A 123 3.31 17.06 -10.99
N PRO A 124 2.41 16.74 -10.05
CA PRO A 124 1.89 17.73 -9.12
C PRO A 124 3.00 18.17 -8.16
N PRO A 125 3.07 19.46 -7.78
CA PRO A 125 4.02 19.91 -6.77
C PRO A 125 3.88 19.05 -5.48
N PRO A 126 4.98 18.70 -4.79
CA PRO A 126 6.37 19.13 -5.05
C PRO A 126 7.13 18.22 -6.03
N VAL A 127 6.50 17.24 -6.67
CA VAL A 127 7.18 16.30 -7.59
C VAL A 127 7.71 17.04 -8.80
N THR A 128 8.99 16.85 -9.09
CA THR A 128 9.69 17.47 -10.22
C THR A 128 9.87 16.51 -11.39
N LYS A 129 10.22 17.02 -12.57
CA LYS A 129 10.62 16.18 -13.70
C LYS A 129 11.83 15.30 -13.37
N GLN A 130 12.69 15.75 -12.46
CA GLN A 130 13.85 14.99 -11.99
C GLN A 130 13.38 13.78 -11.16
N ASN A 131 12.44 13.95 -10.21
CA ASN A 131 11.89 12.84 -9.44
C ASN A 131 11.24 11.78 -10.34
N VAL A 132 10.56 12.21 -11.40
CA VAL A 132 10.00 11.28 -12.41
C VAL A 132 11.10 10.46 -13.09
N ARG A 133 12.19 11.10 -13.53
CA ARG A 133 13.33 10.39 -14.13
C ARG A 133 14.00 9.44 -13.15
N GLN A 134 14.19 9.87 -11.91
CA GLN A 134 14.75 9.05 -10.83
C GLN A 134 13.86 7.84 -10.55
N TRP A 135 12.53 8.02 -10.48
CA TRP A 135 11.59 6.93 -10.30
C TRP A 135 11.68 5.89 -11.43
N LEU A 136 11.69 6.34 -12.69
CA LEU A 136 11.81 5.47 -13.85
C LEU A 136 13.14 4.69 -13.84
N LEU A 137 14.26 5.35 -13.48
CA LEU A 137 15.57 4.71 -13.35
C LEU A 137 15.60 3.66 -12.25
N LEU A 138 14.99 3.96 -11.08
CA LEU A 138 14.90 3.01 -9.97
C LEU A 138 14.04 1.80 -10.34
N ARG A 139 12.92 1.99 -11.05
CA ARG A 139 12.10 0.87 -11.55
C ARG A 139 12.85 0.00 -12.55
N ASP A 140 13.60 0.60 -13.47
CA ASP A 140 14.44 -0.15 -14.40
C ASP A 140 15.53 -0.96 -13.66
N MET A 141 16.17 -0.38 -12.64
CA MET A 141 17.11 -1.10 -11.79
C MET A 141 16.44 -2.23 -11.01
N HIS A 142 15.26 -2.00 -10.43
CA HIS A 142 14.49 -3.00 -9.71
C HIS A 142 14.12 -4.19 -10.62
N ASP A 143 13.78 -3.93 -11.89
CA ASP A 143 13.42 -4.98 -12.86
C ASP A 143 14.62 -5.82 -13.31
N ARG A 144 15.84 -5.28 -13.24
CA ARG A 144 17.06 -5.93 -13.70
C ARG A 144 17.92 -6.51 -12.57
N ASN A 145 17.95 -5.86 -11.41
CA ASN A 145 18.80 -6.25 -10.28
C ASN A 145 18.18 -5.82 -8.96
N GLU A 146 17.29 -6.66 -8.44
CA GLU A 146 16.53 -6.39 -7.23
C GLU A 146 17.42 -6.22 -5.99
N THR A 147 18.49 -7.04 -5.87
CA THR A 147 19.46 -6.92 -4.75
C THR A 147 20.14 -5.56 -4.73
N LEU A 148 20.59 -5.07 -5.90
CA LEU A 148 21.21 -3.75 -6.02
C LEU A 148 20.22 -2.63 -5.74
N TYR A 149 18.98 -2.77 -6.20
CA TYR A 149 17.90 -1.83 -5.91
C TYR A 149 17.69 -1.64 -4.41
N TYR A 150 17.53 -2.74 -3.67
CA TYR A 150 17.34 -2.64 -2.22
C TYR A 150 18.60 -2.24 -1.46
N ALA A 151 19.80 -2.57 -1.97
CA ALA A 151 21.05 -2.06 -1.41
C ALA A 151 21.13 -0.52 -1.52
N ALA A 152 20.73 0.03 -2.67
CA ALA A 152 20.65 1.46 -2.88
C ALA A 152 19.58 2.09 -1.98
N LEU A 153 18.35 1.54 -1.96
CA LEU A 153 17.23 2.08 -1.19
C LEU A 153 17.53 2.11 0.32
N ILE A 154 18.12 1.04 0.87
CA ILE A 154 18.46 0.97 2.29
C ILE A 154 19.56 1.97 2.65
N ARG A 155 20.62 2.06 1.84
CA ARG A 155 21.78 2.92 2.15
C ARG A 155 21.52 4.40 1.93
N HIS A 156 20.58 4.74 1.06
CA HIS A 156 20.23 6.12 0.68
C HIS A 156 18.75 6.41 0.90
N ILE A 157 18.19 5.88 1.99
CA ILE A 157 16.75 5.91 2.22
C ILE A 157 16.18 7.33 2.30
N ARG A 158 16.91 8.31 2.88
CA ARG A 158 16.51 9.72 2.92
C ARG A 158 16.26 10.30 1.53
N GLU A 159 17.15 9.99 0.58
CA GLU A 159 17.07 10.49 -0.79
C GLU A 159 16.04 9.71 -1.61
N LEU A 160 16.01 8.38 -1.47
CA LEU A 160 15.26 7.50 -2.36
C LEU A 160 13.81 7.22 -1.89
N ALA A 161 13.52 7.23 -0.60
CA ALA A 161 12.16 6.99 -0.12
C ALA A 161 11.13 7.98 -0.69
N PRO A 162 11.38 9.31 -0.81
CA PRO A 162 10.46 10.23 -1.45
C PRO A 162 10.27 9.99 -2.95
N VAL A 163 11.19 9.27 -3.58
CA VAL A 163 11.10 8.90 -5.01
C VAL A 163 10.29 7.63 -5.18
N VAL A 164 10.55 6.58 -4.39
CA VAL A 164 9.86 5.28 -4.52
C VAL A 164 8.48 5.29 -3.90
N TYR A 165 8.24 6.16 -2.92
CA TYR A 165 6.97 6.33 -2.21
C TYR A 165 6.45 7.77 -2.30
N THR A 166 5.78 8.27 -1.25
CA THR A 166 5.24 9.64 -1.24
C THR A 166 6.37 10.69 -1.23
N PRO A 167 6.29 11.74 -2.08
CA PRO A 167 5.15 12.12 -2.93
C PRO A 167 5.16 11.54 -4.35
N THR A 168 6.27 10.99 -4.83
CA THR A 168 6.44 10.63 -6.26
C THR A 168 5.56 9.46 -6.70
N VAL A 169 5.27 8.51 -5.80
CA VAL A 169 4.36 7.37 -6.07
C VAL A 169 2.95 7.83 -6.46
N GLY A 170 2.48 8.99 -5.97
CA GLY A 170 1.21 9.57 -6.40
C GLY A 170 1.20 9.91 -7.89
N TRP A 171 2.29 10.50 -8.41
CA TRP A 171 2.46 10.69 -9.84
C TRP A 171 2.53 9.36 -10.59
N ALA A 172 3.24 8.38 -10.06
CA ALA A 172 3.33 7.04 -10.64
C ALA A 172 1.94 6.39 -10.76
N ALA A 173 1.10 6.48 -9.73
CA ALA A 173 -0.27 5.98 -9.74
C ALA A 173 -1.13 6.66 -10.82
N LEU A 174 -1.05 7.98 -10.99
CA LEU A 174 -1.76 8.72 -12.05
C LEU A 174 -1.36 8.29 -13.46
N ASN A 175 -0.17 7.78 -13.64
CA ASN A 175 0.42 7.45 -14.94
C ASN A 175 0.68 5.94 -15.11
N TYR A 176 0.29 5.10 -14.16
CA TYR A 176 0.74 3.70 -14.07
C TYR A 176 0.49 2.91 -15.36
N SER A 177 -0.67 3.07 -15.99
CA SER A 177 -0.97 2.42 -17.27
C SER A 177 0.05 2.72 -18.36
N ARG A 178 0.64 3.93 -18.36
CA ARG A 178 1.58 4.41 -19.39
C ARG A 178 3.03 4.05 -19.08
N ILE A 179 3.36 3.91 -17.79
CA ILE A 179 4.72 3.62 -17.34
C ILE A 179 4.92 2.14 -17.02
N LEU A 180 3.87 1.33 -17.10
CA LEU A 180 3.93 -0.12 -16.88
C LEU A 180 4.88 -0.75 -17.91
N ARG A 181 5.98 -1.34 -17.42
CA ARG A 181 6.95 -2.11 -18.22
C ARG A 181 6.81 -3.59 -17.89
N ARG A 182 6.96 -3.91 -16.62
CA ARG A 182 6.82 -5.25 -16.08
C ARG A 182 5.75 -5.24 -14.98
N PRO A 183 4.67 -6.03 -15.11
CA PRO A 183 3.68 -6.16 -14.03
C PRO A 183 4.34 -6.69 -12.76
N ARG A 184 3.96 -6.11 -11.61
CA ARG A 184 4.38 -6.57 -10.30
C ARG A 184 3.15 -6.89 -9.47
N GLY A 185 3.23 -7.99 -8.71
CA GLY A 185 2.13 -8.44 -7.86
C GLY A 185 1.02 -9.15 -8.63
N MET A 186 -0.18 -9.08 -8.06
CA MET A 186 -1.35 -9.76 -8.60
C MET A 186 -2.51 -8.79 -8.82
N TYR A 187 -3.28 -9.08 -9.85
CA TYR A 187 -4.45 -8.33 -10.27
C TYR A 187 -5.66 -9.24 -10.22
N PHE A 188 -6.51 -9.04 -9.21
CA PHE A 188 -7.80 -9.70 -9.10
C PHE A 188 -8.88 -8.74 -9.58
N SER A 189 -9.83 -9.22 -10.36
CA SER A 189 -10.87 -8.35 -10.89
C SER A 189 -12.27 -8.91 -10.66
N ALA A 190 -13.27 -8.05 -10.68
CA ALA A 190 -14.67 -8.46 -10.60
C ALA A 190 -15.05 -9.46 -11.71
N SER A 191 -14.36 -9.41 -12.87
CA SER A 191 -14.54 -10.34 -13.98
C SER A 191 -13.99 -11.74 -13.69
N ASP A 192 -13.16 -11.90 -12.66
CA ASP A 192 -12.52 -13.15 -12.26
C ASP A 192 -13.21 -13.80 -11.04
N ALA A 193 -14.37 -13.29 -10.62
CA ALA A 193 -15.12 -13.84 -9.50
C ALA A 193 -15.30 -15.36 -9.58
N GLY A 194 -15.08 -16.09 -8.50
CA GLY A 194 -15.08 -17.54 -8.44
C GLY A 194 -13.75 -18.21 -8.85
N HIS A 195 -12.73 -17.44 -9.24
CA HIS A 195 -11.43 -17.95 -9.68
C HIS A 195 -10.24 -17.48 -8.82
N PHE A 196 -10.46 -16.68 -7.77
CA PHE A 196 -9.37 -16.06 -7.01
C PHE A 196 -8.45 -17.09 -6.36
N ALA A 197 -9.00 -18.20 -5.87
CA ALA A 197 -8.18 -19.28 -5.30
C ALA A 197 -7.22 -19.88 -6.34
N SER A 198 -7.68 -20.16 -7.56
CA SER A 198 -6.82 -20.68 -8.64
C SER A 198 -5.80 -19.65 -9.10
N MET A 199 -6.19 -18.36 -9.14
CA MET A 199 -5.29 -17.27 -9.50
C MET A 199 -4.17 -17.11 -8.47
N ALA A 200 -4.47 -17.21 -7.15
CA ALA A 200 -3.45 -17.13 -6.11
C ALA A 200 -2.34 -18.19 -6.30
N HIS A 201 -2.68 -19.38 -6.82
CA HIS A 201 -1.70 -20.43 -7.12
C HIS A 201 -0.83 -20.14 -8.36
N ASN A 202 -1.17 -19.14 -9.17
CA ASN A 202 -0.30 -18.70 -10.28
C ASN A 202 0.87 -17.83 -9.80
N PHE A 203 0.82 -17.29 -8.58
CA PHE A 203 1.97 -16.59 -8.01
C PHE A 203 3.08 -17.59 -7.67
N PRO A 204 4.32 -17.40 -8.20
CA PRO A 204 5.34 -18.45 -8.20
C PRO A 204 6.10 -18.59 -6.88
N ARG A 205 5.56 -18.09 -5.79
CA ARG A 205 6.17 -18.18 -4.45
C ARG A 205 5.27 -18.95 -3.51
N ASP A 206 5.82 -19.98 -2.87
CA ASP A 206 5.10 -20.76 -1.88
C ASP A 206 4.99 -20.04 -0.53
N GLU A 207 5.92 -19.13 -0.25
CA GLU A 207 5.94 -18.31 0.96
C GLU A 207 5.76 -16.83 0.62
N VAL A 208 4.82 -16.18 1.31
CA VAL A 208 4.61 -14.74 1.31
C VAL A 208 4.43 -14.31 2.76
N ASP A 209 5.21 -13.32 3.18
CA ASP A 209 5.25 -12.82 4.56
C ASP A 209 4.39 -11.55 4.73
N ALA A 210 4.32 -10.71 3.69
CA ALA A 210 3.51 -9.50 3.70
C ALA A 210 2.78 -9.28 2.38
N ILE A 211 1.48 -8.95 2.49
CA ILE A 211 0.59 -8.63 1.38
C ILE A 211 0.04 -7.21 1.63
N VAL A 212 0.17 -6.33 0.65
CA VAL A 212 -0.52 -5.04 0.66
C VAL A 212 -1.56 -5.05 -0.45
N VAL A 213 -2.81 -4.80 -0.07
CA VAL A 213 -3.94 -4.81 -1.00
C VAL A 213 -4.63 -3.46 -1.05
N THR A 214 -4.99 -3.03 -2.26
CA THR A 214 -5.85 -1.87 -2.50
C THR A 214 -6.98 -2.22 -3.46
N ASP A 215 -8.13 -1.55 -3.35
CA ASP A 215 -9.16 -1.56 -4.38
C ASP A 215 -9.09 -0.32 -5.30
N GLY A 216 -8.10 0.55 -5.08
CA GLY A 216 -7.88 1.75 -5.86
C GLY A 216 -8.91 2.85 -5.69
N SER A 217 -9.84 2.74 -4.70
CA SER A 217 -10.98 3.66 -4.57
C SER A 217 -10.61 5.03 -4.01
N ARG A 218 -9.53 5.12 -3.23
CA ARG A 218 -9.13 6.37 -2.58
C ARG A 218 -7.61 6.51 -2.47
N ILE A 219 -6.95 6.53 -3.60
CA ILE A 219 -5.48 6.62 -3.66
C ILE A 219 -5.01 7.98 -3.12
N LEU A 220 -4.45 7.96 -1.92
CA LEU A 220 -4.00 9.17 -1.22
C LEU A 220 -5.09 10.27 -1.24
N GLY A 221 -4.71 11.53 -1.50
CA GLY A 221 -5.63 12.65 -1.79
C GLY A 221 -6.01 12.79 -3.28
N LEU A 222 -5.69 11.78 -4.14
CA LEU A 222 -5.91 11.83 -5.59
C LEU A 222 -7.27 11.23 -6.01
N GLY A 223 -7.91 10.48 -5.13
CA GLY A 223 -9.22 9.88 -5.37
C GLY A 223 -9.16 8.51 -6.04
N ASP A 224 -10.22 8.17 -6.80
CA ASP A 224 -10.39 6.86 -7.44
C ASP A 224 -9.49 6.73 -8.68
N LEU A 225 -8.51 5.84 -8.61
CA LEU A 225 -7.59 5.50 -9.71
C LEU A 225 -7.75 4.05 -10.20
N GLY A 226 -8.71 3.29 -9.66
CA GLY A 226 -8.97 1.91 -10.06
C GLY A 226 -7.70 1.06 -10.03
N ALA A 227 -7.49 0.23 -11.06
CA ALA A 227 -6.34 -0.68 -11.14
C ALA A 227 -4.97 0.01 -11.11
N GLN A 228 -4.88 1.29 -11.48
CA GLN A 228 -3.63 2.06 -11.37
C GLN A 228 -3.19 2.26 -9.92
N GLY A 229 -4.10 2.09 -8.96
CA GLY A 229 -3.83 2.13 -7.54
C GLY A 229 -2.75 1.15 -7.07
N ILE A 230 -2.47 0.09 -7.81
CA ILE A 230 -1.43 -0.90 -7.48
C ILE A 230 -0.04 -0.27 -7.29
N ALA A 231 0.22 0.91 -7.84
CA ALA A 231 1.47 1.63 -7.63
C ALA A 231 1.75 1.89 -6.13
N ILE A 232 0.70 2.09 -5.33
CA ILE A 232 0.81 2.33 -3.88
C ILE A 232 1.26 1.06 -3.14
N PRO A 233 0.61 -0.11 -3.25
CA PRO A 233 1.11 -1.37 -2.71
C PRO A 233 2.56 -1.68 -3.08
N ILE A 234 2.96 -1.43 -4.34
CA ILE A 234 4.34 -1.64 -4.79
C ILE A 234 5.32 -0.76 -4.00
N GLY A 235 5.07 0.55 -3.93
CA GLY A 235 5.93 1.48 -3.17
C GLY A 235 5.91 1.23 -1.67
N LYS A 236 4.75 0.80 -1.13
CA LYS A 236 4.61 0.43 0.29
C LYS A 236 5.49 -0.78 0.61
N LEU A 237 5.47 -1.82 -0.23
CA LEU A 237 6.28 -3.02 -0.03
C LEU A 237 7.77 -2.78 -0.25
N ASP A 238 8.16 -1.81 -1.07
CA ASP A 238 9.56 -1.36 -1.11
C ASP A 238 10.04 -0.91 0.28
N LEU A 239 9.18 -0.23 1.05
CA LEU A 239 9.49 0.19 2.43
C LEU A 239 9.40 -0.96 3.45
N TYR A 240 8.54 -1.96 3.23
CA TYR A 240 8.54 -3.20 4.02
C TYR A 240 9.90 -3.89 3.95
N VAL A 241 10.48 -3.96 2.75
CA VAL A 241 11.81 -4.53 2.56
C VAL A 241 12.89 -3.62 3.13
N ALA A 242 12.87 -2.33 2.79
CA ALA A 242 13.94 -1.41 3.17
C ALA A 242 13.99 -1.14 4.67
N ALA A 243 12.86 -0.83 5.30
CA ALA A 243 12.76 -0.49 6.71
C ALA A 243 12.41 -1.71 7.59
N GLY A 244 11.44 -2.53 7.18
CA GLY A 244 10.98 -3.70 7.94
C GLY A 244 11.86 -4.94 7.79
N GLY A 245 12.74 -4.97 6.79
CA GLY A 245 13.62 -6.12 6.57
C GLY A 245 12.90 -7.37 6.08
N PHE A 246 11.72 -7.25 5.48
CA PHE A 246 11.07 -8.37 4.80
C PHE A 246 11.87 -8.81 3.58
N HIS A 247 11.82 -10.10 3.26
CA HIS A 247 12.52 -10.59 2.07
C HIS A 247 11.78 -10.15 0.80
N PRO A 248 12.46 -9.57 -0.21
CA PRO A 248 11.78 -9.03 -1.40
C PRO A 248 10.99 -10.08 -2.19
N GLU A 249 11.41 -11.32 -2.19
CA GLU A 249 10.68 -12.43 -2.83
C GLU A 249 9.41 -12.85 -2.07
N ARG A 250 9.23 -12.40 -0.82
CA ARG A 250 8.13 -12.78 0.07
C ARG A 250 7.13 -11.65 0.33
N VAL A 251 7.16 -10.61 -0.51
CA VAL A 251 6.19 -9.51 -0.44
C VAL A 251 5.33 -9.49 -1.70
N LEU A 252 4.02 -9.26 -1.53
CA LEU A 252 3.06 -9.36 -2.62
C LEU A 252 2.14 -8.14 -2.67
N PRO A 253 2.30 -7.24 -3.67
CA PRO A 253 1.32 -6.20 -3.93
C PRO A 253 0.11 -6.77 -4.67
N ILE A 254 -1.09 -6.38 -4.23
CA ILE A 254 -2.36 -6.81 -4.82
C ILE A 254 -3.24 -5.60 -5.14
N VAL A 255 -3.90 -5.63 -6.30
CA VAL A 255 -5.06 -4.79 -6.57
C VAL A 255 -6.29 -5.65 -6.79
N LEU A 256 -7.38 -5.28 -6.10
CA LEU A 256 -8.73 -5.79 -6.36
C LEU A 256 -9.46 -4.79 -7.25
N ASP A 257 -9.46 -5.04 -8.54
CA ASP A 257 -10.11 -4.18 -9.53
C ASP A 257 -11.61 -4.48 -9.63
N VAL A 258 -12.39 -3.70 -8.94
CA VAL A 258 -13.87 -3.75 -8.95
C VAL A 258 -14.47 -2.68 -9.86
N GLY A 259 -13.71 -2.17 -10.83
CA GLY A 259 -14.07 -1.02 -11.67
C GLY A 259 -13.69 0.32 -11.04
N THR A 260 -14.02 1.40 -11.71
CA THR A 260 -13.73 2.77 -11.25
C THR A 260 -14.87 3.73 -11.59
N ASP A 261 -15.18 4.65 -10.68
CA ASP A 261 -16.14 5.73 -10.94
C ASP A 261 -15.48 6.96 -11.58
N ASN A 262 -14.15 6.94 -11.76
CA ASN A 262 -13.41 7.95 -12.50
C ASN A 262 -13.68 7.82 -14.01
N ALA A 263 -14.76 8.45 -14.49
CA ALA A 263 -15.19 8.36 -15.87
C ALA A 263 -14.12 8.81 -16.89
N PRO A 264 -13.37 9.92 -16.67
CA PRO A 264 -12.26 10.28 -17.53
C PRO A 264 -11.17 9.22 -17.63
N LEU A 265 -10.81 8.58 -16.51
CA LEU A 265 -9.83 7.49 -16.49
C LEU A 265 -10.35 6.26 -17.23
N ARG A 266 -11.61 5.89 -16.99
CA ARG A 266 -12.26 4.74 -17.61
C ARG A 266 -12.37 4.87 -19.15
N ALA A 267 -12.52 6.10 -19.64
CA ALA A 267 -12.60 6.40 -21.06
C ALA A 267 -11.25 6.38 -21.79
N ARG A 268 -10.13 6.36 -21.06
CA ARG A 268 -8.79 6.36 -21.66
C ARG A 268 -8.51 5.01 -22.35
N PRO A 269 -8.03 5.02 -23.61
CA PRO A 269 -7.68 3.77 -24.32
C PRO A 269 -6.57 2.98 -23.64
N ASP A 270 -5.65 3.66 -22.95
CA ASP A 270 -4.51 3.08 -22.24
C ASP A 270 -4.81 2.64 -20.81
N TYR A 271 -6.06 2.76 -20.32
CA TYR A 271 -6.40 2.30 -18.99
C TYR A 271 -6.36 0.78 -18.88
N ILE A 272 -5.63 0.26 -17.90
CA ILE A 272 -5.35 -1.18 -17.73
C ILE A 272 -6.39 -1.93 -16.89
N GLY A 273 -7.33 -1.22 -16.25
CA GLY A 273 -8.35 -1.82 -15.38
C GLY A 273 -9.68 -2.05 -16.05
N CYS A 274 -10.62 -2.59 -15.27
CA CYS A 274 -12.01 -2.82 -15.67
C CYS A 274 -12.71 -1.51 -16.04
N ARG A 275 -13.36 -1.48 -17.22
CA ARG A 275 -13.97 -0.27 -17.78
C ARG A 275 -15.46 -0.11 -17.45
N HIS A 276 -15.84 -0.44 -16.23
CA HIS A 276 -17.20 -0.25 -15.71
C HIS A 276 -17.19 0.55 -14.39
N PRO A 277 -18.33 1.12 -13.98
CA PRO A 277 -18.47 1.73 -12.65
C PRO A 277 -18.14 0.73 -11.55
N ARG A 278 -17.73 1.21 -10.37
CA ARG A 278 -17.41 0.35 -9.24
C ARG A 278 -18.56 -0.56 -8.84
N VAL A 279 -18.26 -1.84 -8.66
CA VAL A 279 -19.13 -2.77 -7.95
C VAL A 279 -19.27 -2.30 -6.51
N ARG A 280 -20.50 -2.37 -5.96
CA ARG A 280 -20.84 -1.87 -4.62
C ARG A 280 -21.75 -2.85 -3.88
N GLY A 281 -22.00 -2.56 -2.61
CA GLY A 281 -22.91 -3.35 -1.78
C GLY A 281 -22.41 -4.76 -1.52
N GLN A 282 -23.34 -5.74 -1.44
CA GLN A 282 -23.01 -7.13 -1.10
C GLN A 282 -22.06 -7.76 -2.12
N ALA A 283 -22.27 -7.53 -3.41
CA ALA A 283 -21.39 -8.06 -4.47
C ALA A 283 -19.92 -7.60 -4.31
N TYR A 284 -19.68 -6.37 -3.83
CA TYR A 284 -18.34 -5.90 -3.49
C TYR A 284 -17.77 -6.67 -2.29
N LEU A 285 -18.57 -6.85 -1.24
CA LEU A 285 -18.12 -7.59 -0.04
C LEU A 285 -17.82 -9.05 -0.36
N ASP A 286 -18.61 -9.68 -1.23
CA ASP A 286 -18.37 -11.05 -1.69
C ASP A 286 -17.02 -11.19 -2.42
N LEU A 287 -16.65 -10.21 -3.25
CA LEU A 287 -15.35 -10.16 -3.92
C LEU A 287 -14.19 -9.98 -2.93
N VAL A 288 -14.36 -9.13 -1.91
CA VAL A 288 -13.34 -8.97 -0.86
C VAL A 288 -13.20 -10.24 -0.03
N ASP A 289 -14.33 -10.89 0.32
CA ASP A 289 -14.32 -12.17 1.06
C ASP A 289 -13.62 -13.27 0.26
N GLU A 290 -13.89 -13.36 -1.05
CA GLU A 290 -13.23 -14.32 -1.93
C GLU A 290 -11.71 -14.05 -1.98
N LEU A 291 -11.31 -12.78 -2.13
CA LEU A 291 -9.89 -12.40 -2.16
C LEU A 291 -9.19 -12.77 -0.86
N VAL A 292 -9.72 -12.33 0.29
CA VAL A 292 -9.11 -12.61 1.59
C VAL A 292 -9.04 -14.12 1.83
N SER A 293 -10.11 -14.85 1.53
CA SER A 293 -10.13 -16.31 1.65
C SER A 293 -9.08 -16.98 0.77
N ALA A 294 -8.95 -16.57 -0.49
CA ALA A 294 -7.98 -17.12 -1.44
C ALA A 294 -6.52 -16.90 -0.99
N VAL A 295 -6.18 -15.65 -0.62
CA VAL A 295 -4.80 -15.32 -0.25
C VAL A 295 -4.43 -15.88 1.12
N MET A 296 -5.34 -15.88 2.10
CA MET A 296 -5.08 -16.42 3.43
C MET A 296 -5.11 -17.96 3.47
N ALA A 297 -5.81 -18.61 2.54
CA ALA A 297 -5.70 -20.06 2.37
C ALA A 297 -4.33 -20.45 1.77
N ARG A 298 -3.81 -19.66 0.83
CA ARG A 298 -2.52 -19.90 0.18
C ARG A 298 -1.35 -19.54 1.11
N TRP A 299 -1.45 -18.41 1.83
CA TRP A 299 -0.39 -17.88 2.70
C TRP A 299 -0.92 -17.54 4.10
N PRO A 300 -1.23 -18.54 4.92
CA PRO A 300 -1.95 -18.34 6.20
C PRO A 300 -1.17 -17.58 7.27
N ASN A 301 0.14 -17.39 7.08
CA ASN A 301 1.00 -16.67 8.02
C ASN A 301 1.40 -15.27 7.50
N ALA A 302 0.90 -14.87 6.34
CA ALA A 302 1.17 -13.54 5.79
C ALA A 302 0.46 -12.45 6.61
N VAL A 303 1.10 -11.31 6.74
CA VAL A 303 0.43 -10.09 7.20
C VAL A 303 -0.31 -9.48 6.01
N LEU A 304 -1.61 -9.27 6.13
CA LEU A 304 -2.44 -8.63 5.12
C LEU A 304 -2.73 -7.18 5.51
N GLN A 305 -2.21 -6.23 4.77
CA GLN A 305 -2.46 -4.81 4.96
C GLN A 305 -3.47 -4.29 3.94
N PHE A 306 -4.57 -3.70 4.42
CA PHE A 306 -5.47 -2.88 3.59
C PHE A 306 -4.90 -1.47 3.43
N GLU A 307 -4.94 -0.95 2.19
CA GLU A 307 -4.37 0.34 1.82
C GLU A 307 -5.27 1.10 0.84
N ASP A 308 -5.52 2.38 1.10
CA ASP A 308 -6.25 3.30 0.19
C ASP A 308 -7.69 2.83 -0.18
N PHE A 309 -8.40 2.19 0.75
CA PHE A 309 -9.83 1.86 0.62
C PHE A 309 -10.72 3.06 0.96
N HIS A 310 -11.86 3.15 0.29
CA HIS A 310 -12.83 4.20 0.58
C HIS A 310 -13.31 4.15 2.05
N SER A 311 -13.39 5.31 2.70
CA SER A 311 -13.71 5.44 4.14
C SER A 311 -15.02 4.75 4.53
N GLY A 312 -16.01 4.67 3.62
CA GLY A 312 -17.29 4.03 3.88
C GLY A 312 -17.24 2.52 4.06
N VAL A 313 -16.14 1.86 3.64
CA VAL A 313 -15.97 0.40 3.74
C VAL A 313 -14.75 0.01 4.59
N ALA A 314 -13.72 0.84 4.63
CA ALA A 314 -12.43 0.53 5.24
C ALA A 314 -12.54 0.05 6.69
N TYR A 315 -13.32 0.76 7.52
CA TYR A 315 -13.51 0.38 8.93
C TYR A 315 -14.26 -0.96 9.07
N GLY A 316 -15.32 -1.16 8.29
CA GLY A 316 -16.09 -2.41 8.31
C GLY A 316 -15.25 -3.62 7.89
N LEU A 317 -14.42 -3.46 6.84
CA LEU A 317 -13.49 -4.51 6.40
C LEU A 317 -12.45 -4.83 7.48
N LEU A 318 -11.86 -3.81 8.12
CA LEU A 318 -10.93 -4.03 9.22
C LEU A 318 -11.56 -4.85 10.34
N GLN A 319 -12.77 -4.48 10.81
CA GLN A 319 -13.46 -5.20 11.87
C GLN A 319 -13.82 -6.63 11.46
N ARG A 320 -14.13 -6.87 10.19
CA ARG A 320 -14.49 -8.18 9.66
C ARG A 320 -13.36 -9.21 9.76
N TYR A 321 -12.10 -8.78 9.53
CA TYR A 321 -10.98 -9.72 9.38
C TYR A 321 -9.95 -9.68 10.51
N ARG A 322 -9.82 -8.56 11.26
CA ARG A 322 -8.71 -8.37 12.21
C ARG A 322 -8.61 -9.40 13.32
N ASN A 323 -9.72 -10.06 13.67
CA ASN A 323 -9.74 -11.06 14.74
C ASN A 323 -9.50 -12.50 14.24
N HIS A 324 -9.47 -12.71 12.93
CA HIS A 324 -9.34 -14.03 12.31
C HIS A 324 -7.99 -14.24 11.61
N HIS A 325 -7.38 -13.17 11.17
CA HIS A 325 -6.12 -13.17 10.43
C HIS A 325 -5.18 -12.09 10.95
N VAL A 326 -3.90 -12.16 10.56
CA VAL A 326 -2.94 -11.07 10.82
C VAL A 326 -3.23 -9.93 9.83
N VAL A 327 -4.20 -9.13 10.16
CA VAL A 327 -4.75 -8.07 9.28
C VAL A 327 -4.73 -6.73 9.98
N PHE A 328 -4.38 -5.69 9.24
CA PHE A 328 -4.57 -4.30 9.67
C PHE A 328 -4.86 -3.38 8.47
N ASN A 329 -5.30 -2.17 8.78
CA ASN A 329 -5.49 -1.09 7.81
C ASN A 329 -4.54 0.06 8.17
N ASP A 330 -3.61 0.38 7.29
CA ASP A 330 -2.59 1.40 7.57
C ASP A 330 -3.14 2.82 7.57
N ASP A 331 -4.15 3.12 6.74
CA ASP A 331 -4.79 4.45 6.73
C ASP A 331 -5.52 4.77 8.05
N ILE A 332 -6.01 3.73 8.75
CA ILE A 332 -6.72 3.87 10.02
C ILE A 332 -5.75 3.69 11.18
N GLN A 333 -5.15 2.49 11.28
CA GLN A 333 -4.35 2.07 12.44
C GLN A 333 -2.92 2.60 12.39
N GLY A 334 -2.26 2.52 11.22
CA GLY A 334 -0.90 3.06 11.04
C GLY A 334 -0.88 4.57 11.20
N THR A 335 -1.83 5.28 10.57
CA THR A 335 -1.97 6.74 10.70
C THR A 335 -2.24 7.16 12.15
N ALA A 336 -3.08 6.40 12.85
CA ALA A 336 -3.40 6.68 14.25
C ALA A 336 -2.19 6.47 15.18
N ALA A 337 -1.48 5.35 15.03
CA ALA A 337 -0.26 5.09 15.80
C ALA A 337 0.86 6.09 15.47
N CYS A 338 0.98 6.50 14.19
CA CYS A 338 1.91 7.53 13.76
C CYS A 338 1.59 8.87 14.45
N ALA A 339 0.33 9.31 14.44
CA ALA A 339 -0.07 10.54 15.13
C ALA A 339 0.26 10.50 16.62
N LEU A 340 -0.03 9.38 17.30
CA LEU A 340 0.28 9.20 18.72
C LEU A 340 1.79 9.25 18.96
N ALA A 341 2.61 8.60 18.13
CA ALA A 341 4.06 8.66 18.22
C ALA A 341 4.59 10.10 18.11
N GLY A 342 4.06 10.87 17.15
CA GLY A 342 4.42 12.29 16.99
C GLY A 342 4.01 13.15 18.17
N ILE A 343 2.85 12.91 18.79
CA ILE A 343 2.44 13.62 20.01
C ILE A 343 3.34 13.25 21.19
N TYR A 344 3.72 11.98 21.34
CA TYR A 344 4.71 11.59 22.35
C TYR A 344 6.09 12.22 22.08
N GLY A 345 6.51 12.29 20.81
CA GLY A 345 7.70 13.02 20.38
C GLY A 345 7.61 14.51 20.73
N ALA A 346 6.45 15.14 20.50
CA ALA A 346 6.23 16.54 20.90
C ALA A 346 6.33 16.75 22.42
N MET A 347 5.86 15.79 23.23
CA MET A 347 6.07 15.85 24.69
C MET A 347 7.56 15.84 25.04
N ARG A 348 8.36 14.99 24.37
CA ARG A 348 9.83 14.98 24.56
C ARG A 348 10.47 16.31 24.14
N VAL A 349 10.07 16.89 23.01
CA VAL A 349 10.53 18.21 22.55
C VAL A 349 10.20 19.33 23.53
N MET A 350 9.10 19.21 24.29
CA MET A 350 8.74 20.13 25.37
C MET A 350 9.42 19.81 26.72
N GLY A 351 10.25 18.77 26.79
CA GLY A 351 10.84 18.31 28.05
C GLY A 351 9.82 17.74 29.04
N ARG A 352 8.67 17.26 28.55
CA ARG A 352 7.58 16.74 29.36
C ARG A 352 7.49 15.21 29.29
N PRO A 353 7.05 14.55 30.36
CA PRO A 353 6.82 13.12 30.34
C PRO A 353 5.69 12.76 29.35
N ARG A 354 5.71 11.53 28.84
CA ARG A 354 4.67 10.99 27.91
C ARG A 354 3.25 11.14 28.50
N ALA A 355 3.10 10.97 29.80
CA ALA A 355 1.84 11.14 30.53
C ALA A 355 1.19 12.53 30.35
N ALA A 356 1.96 13.55 29.95
CA ALA A 356 1.45 14.89 29.69
C ALA A 356 0.50 14.95 28.48
N ILE A 357 0.34 13.86 27.72
CA ILE A 357 -0.71 13.74 26.70
C ILE A 357 -2.12 13.92 27.30
N ALA A 358 -2.34 13.47 28.55
CA ALA A 358 -3.61 13.60 29.25
C ALA A 358 -4.05 15.05 29.49
N GLU A 359 -3.11 16.01 29.43
CA GLU A 359 -3.38 17.43 29.58
C GLU A 359 -3.68 18.13 28.26
N GLN A 360 -3.37 17.49 27.12
CA GLN A 360 -3.50 18.12 25.80
C GLN A 360 -4.96 18.27 25.39
N ARG A 361 -5.22 19.30 24.57
CA ARG A 361 -6.52 19.63 24.00
C ARG A 361 -6.39 19.68 22.50
N PHE A 362 -7.21 18.89 21.80
CA PHE A 362 -7.07 18.63 20.37
C PHE A 362 -8.19 19.27 19.55
N VAL A 363 -7.83 20.07 18.57
CA VAL A 363 -8.73 20.40 17.46
C VAL A 363 -8.33 19.54 16.27
N VAL A 364 -9.27 18.74 15.77
CA VAL A 364 -9.02 17.77 14.69
C VAL A 364 -9.87 18.13 13.48
N CYS A 365 -9.22 18.54 12.40
CA CYS A 365 -9.86 18.85 11.13
C CYS A 365 -9.90 17.59 10.26
N GLY A 366 -11.08 16.95 10.16
CA GLY A 366 -11.29 15.71 9.40
C GLY A 366 -11.99 14.63 10.21
N LYS A 367 -13.26 14.31 9.83
CA LYS A 367 -14.10 13.28 10.49
C LYS A 367 -14.20 11.97 9.69
N GLY A 368 -13.30 11.76 8.72
CA GLY A 368 -13.21 10.51 7.97
C GLY A 368 -12.58 9.38 8.80
N SER A 369 -12.47 8.18 8.23
CA SER A 369 -11.91 6.99 8.91
C SER A 369 -10.52 7.24 9.51
N ALA A 370 -9.62 7.89 8.77
CA ALA A 370 -8.29 8.24 9.27
C ALA A 370 -8.37 9.21 10.46
N GLY A 371 -9.17 10.31 10.34
CA GLY A 371 -9.32 11.28 11.42
C GLY A 371 -9.89 10.68 12.69
N MET A 372 -10.93 9.86 12.56
CA MET A 372 -11.55 9.21 13.72
C MET A 372 -10.68 8.10 14.31
N GLY A 373 -9.91 7.37 13.48
CA GLY A 373 -8.90 6.43 13.98
C GLY A 373 -7.83 7.12 14.82
N VAL A 374 -7.35 8.30 14.37
CA VAL A 374 -6.40 9.13 15.12
C VAL A 374 -7.00 9.59 16.45
N VAL A 375 -8.24 10.08 16.45
CA VAL A 375 -8.93 10.53 17.68
C VAL A 375 -9.08 9.38 18.68
N ASP A 376 -9.50 8.20 18.22
CA ASP A 376 -9.66 7.00 19.07
C ASP A 376 -8.34 6.60 19.72
N VAL A 377 -7.27 6.47 18.94
CA VAL A 377 -5.95 6.05 19.44
C VAL A 377 -5.34 7.09 20.38
N LEU A 378 -5.49 8.39 20.11
CA LEU A 378 -5.05 9.45 21.01
C LEU A 378 -5.85 9.42 22.34
N ALA A 379 -7.16 9.17 22.29
CA ALA A 379 -7.99 9.03 23.49
C ALA A 379 -7.53 7.80 24.32
N ARG A 380 -7.27 6.66 23.69
CA ARG A 380 -6.67 5.48 24.36
C ARG A 380 -5.30 5.79 24.98
N GLY A 381 -4.47 6.58 24.26
CA GLY A 381 -3.22 7.09 24.81
C GLY A 381 -3.42 7.88 26.12
N MET A 382 -4.47 8.70 26.20
CA MET A 382 -4.83 9.43 27.42
C MET A 382 -5.36 8.49 28.53
N GLU A 383 -6.17 7.48 28.17
CA GLU A 383 -6.69 6.47 29.10
C GLU A 383 -5.53 5.71 29.77
N ARG A 384 -4.48 5.33 29.03
CA ARG A 384 -3.27 4.71 29.60
C ARG A 384 -2.55 5.59 30.61
N HIS A 385 -2.83 6.89 30.59
CA HIS A 385 -2.26 7.88 31.51
C HIS A 385 -3.29 8.47 32.50
N GLY A 386 -4.36 7.71 32.78
CA GLY A 386 -5.22 7.92 33.95
C GLY A 386 -6.53 8.67 33.67
N LEU A 387 -6.85 9.05 32.42
CA LEU A 387 -8.17 9.57 32.11
C LEU A 387 -9.16 8.42 31.88
N SER A 388 -10.43 8.63 32.26
CA SER A 388 -11.51 7.79 31.76
C SER A 388 -11.79 8.08 30.27
N ARG A 389 -12.38 7.13 29.56
CA ARG A 389 -12.77 7.30 28.15
C ARG A 389 -13.58 8.57 27.91
N ARG A 390 -14.52 8.87 28.82
CA ARG A 390 -15.36 10.08 28.73
C ARG A 390 -14.55 11.38 28.92
N GLU A 391 -13.59 11.39 29.82
CA GLU A 391 -12.71 12.54 30.05
C GLU A 391 -11.77 12.73 28.85
N ALA A 392 -11.22 11.65 28.29
CA ALA A 392 -10.42 11.68 27.09
C ALA A 392 -11.23 12.24 25.90
N ALA A 393 -12.44 11.73 25.65
CA ALA A 393 -13.30 12.20 24.56
C ALA A 393 -13.59 13.72 24.64
N ARG A 394 -13.73 14.27 25.84
CA ARG A 394 -13.95 15.72 26.06
C ARG A 394 -12.74 16.59 25.74
N ARG A 395 -11.55 15.99 25.50
CA ARG A 395 -10.34 16.72 25.07
C ARG A 395 -10.31 17.00 23.56
N PHE A 396 -11.28 16.48 22.81
CA PHE A 396 -11.35 16.60 21.34
C PHE A 396 -12.47 17.51 20.87
N TRP A 397 -12.16 18.31 19.84
CA TRP A 397 -13.10 19.08 19.03
C TRP A 397 -12.90 18.67 17.57
N VAL A 398 -13.80 17.84 17.05
CA VAL A 398 -13.71 17.29 15.70
C VAL A 398 -14.49 18.19 14.74
N LEU A 399 -13.85 18.58 13.64
CA LEU A 399 -14.44 19.39 12.58
C LEU A 399 -14.62 18.58 11.29
N GLY A 400 -15.79 18.68 10.71
CA GLY A 400 -16.07 18.23 9.34
C GLY A 400 -16.07 19.40 8.36
N SER A 401 -16.48 19.16 7.10
CA SER A 401 -16.58 20.19 6.07
C SER A 401 -17.59 21.31 6.41
N LYS A 402 -18.51 21.06 7.33
CA LYS A 402 -19.52 22.01 7.81
C LYS A 402 -19.15 22.67 9.16
N GLY A 403 -17.91 22.50 9.65
CA GLY A 403 -17.45 22.97 10.94
C GLY A 403 -17.55 21.94 12.06
N LEU A 404 -17.69 22.42 13.31
CA LEU A 404 -17.67 21.57 14.52
C LEU A 404 -18.80 20.54 14.50
N VAL A 405 -18.44 19.31 14.87
CA VAL A 405 -19.37 18.19 14.98
C VAL A 405 -19.97 18.16 16.38
N THR A 406 -21.31 18.16 16.46
CA THR A 406 -22.04 18.05 17.72
C THR A 406 -23.07 16.92 17.69
N THR A 407 -23.66 16.61 18.86
CA THR A 407 -24.73 15.61 19.00
C THR A 407 -25.98 15.94 18.20
N LYS A 408 -26.16 17.18 17.77
CA LYS A 408 -27.23 17.59 16.84
C LYS A 408 -27.23 16.78 15.53
N GLN A 409 -26.06 16.29 15.10
CA GLN A 409 -25.90 15.47 13.89
C GLN A 409 -26.13 13.97 14.12
N ARG A 410 -26.68 13.55 15.27
CA ARG A 410 -26.82 12.15 15.70
C ARG A 410 -27.45 11.24 14.65
N GLY A 411 -28.46 11.68 13.92
CA GLY A 411 -29.13 10.88 12.88
C GLY A 411 -28.36 10.75 11.57
N ALA A 412 -27.23 11.46 11.41
CA ALA A 412 -26.47 11.53 10.16
C ALA A 412 -25.03 11.03 10.30
N LEU A 413 -24.58 10.66 11.50
CA LEU A 413 -23.20 10.26 11.77
C LEU A 413 -23.13 8.85 12.38
N PRO A 414 -22.08 8.06 12.06
CA PRO A 414 -21.82 6.79 12.71
C PRO A 414 -21.50 6.95 14.20
N ASP A 415 -21.76 5.90 15.00
CA ASP A 415 -21.56 5.91 16.45
C ASP A 415 -20.12 6.26 16.86
N TYR A 416 -19.11 5.77 16.12
CA TYR A 416 -17.71 6.06 16.39
C TYR A 416 -17.32 7.54 16.21
N VAL A 417 -18.11 8.31 15.45
CA VAL A 417 -17.97 9.76 15.34
C VAL A 417 -18.74 10.45 16.46
N LEU A 418 -19.93 9.93 16.79
CA LEU A 418 -20.81 10.50 17.82
C LEU A 418 -20.21 10.42 19.21
N GLU A 419 -19.36 9.45 19.50
CA GLU A 419 -18.63 9.34 20.76
C GLU A 419 -17.79 10.60 21.07
N PHE A 420 -17.25 11.24 20.02
CA PHE A 420 -16.43 12.44 20.14
C PHE A 420 -17.18 13.73 19.74
N ALA A 421 -18.46 13.63 19.43
CA ALA A 421 -19.28 14.79 19.14
C ALA A 421 -19.50 15.64 20.39
N ARG A 422 -19.46 16.98 20.23
CA ARG A 422 -19.71 17.90 21.35
C ARG A 422 -21.18 17.89 21.74
N GLU A 423 -21.45 17.96 23.04
CA GLU A 423 -22.82 17.99 23.59
C GLU A 423 -23.51 19.36 23.40
N GLU A 424 -22.73 20.42 23.16
CA GLU A 424 -23.20 21.80 22.98
C GLU A 424 -23.77 21.99 21.55
N GLU A 425 -25.00 21.59 21.34
CA GLU A 425 -25.67 21.55 20.02
C GLU A 425 -25.83 22.92 19.36
N GLU A 426 -25.88 24.01 20.16
CA GLU A 426 -25.92 25.39 19.66
C GLU A 426 -24.65 25.81 18.93
N ARG A 427 -23.57 25.02 19.10
CA ARG A 427 -22.27 25.25 18.45
C ARG A 427 -22.07 24.39 17.20
N ASP A 428 -23.09 23.68 16.76
CA ASP A 428 -23.02 22.86 15.57
C ASP A 428 -22.62 23.69 14.34
N GLY A 429 -21.62 23.18 13.60
CA GLY A 429 -21.10 23.88 12.43
C GLY A 429 -20.19 25.08 12.73
N MET A 430 -19.80 25.32 13.98
CA MET A 430 -18.88 26.42 14.35
C MET A 430 -17.59 26.36 13.53
N PRO A 431 -17.16 27.48 12.90
CA PRO A 431 -15.94 27.49 12.07
C PRO A 431 -14.66 27.34 12.91
N LEU A 432 -13.56 26.91 12.26
CA LEU A 432 -12.29 26.57 12.89
C LEU A 432 -11.74 27.70 13.78
N ALA A 433 -11.78 28.96 13.31
CA ALA A 433 -11.26 30.11 14.06
C ALA A 433 -11.94 30.27 15.43
N ASP A 434 -13.26 30.11 15.44
CA ASP A 434 -14.07 30.26 16.68
C ASP A 434 -13.87 29.05 17.60
N VAL A 435 -13.71 27.83 17.02
CA VAL A 435 -13.37 26.64 17.80
C VAL A 435 -12.01 26.79 18.46
N ILE A 436 -10.97 27.32 17.77
CA ILE A 436 -9.66 27.56 18.35
C ILE A 436 -9.76 28.54 19.55
N ARG A 437 -10.46 29.66 19.36
CA ARG A 437 -10.63 30.66 20.44
C ARG A 437 -11.35 30.08 21.67
N MET A 438 -12.41 29.31 21.42
CA MET A 438 -13.25 28.72 22.47
C MET A 438 -12.54 27.55 23.16
N ALA A 439 -12.07 26.60 22.39
CA ALA A 439 -11.49 25.37 22.90
C ALA A 439 -10.09 25.55 23.49
N ARG A 440 -9.37 26.61 23.07
CA ARG A 440 -7.98 26.89 23.48
C ARG A 440 -7.10 25.63 23.32
N PRO A 441 -7.02 25.01 22.11
CA PRO A 441 -6.32 23.77 21.92
C PRO A 441 -4.81 23.96 22.08
N THR A 442 -4.12 22.89 22.50
CA THR A 442 -2.67 22.80 22.49
C THR A 442 -2.16 22.13 21.22
N VAL A 443 -3.04 21.37 20.55
CA VAL A 443 -2.74 20.58 19.35
C VAL A 443 -3.77 20.87 18.26
N LEU A 444 -3.26 21.14 17.05
CA LEU A 444 -4.04 21.27 15.84
C LEU A 444 -3.65 20.16 14.86
N LEU A 445 -4.60 19.25 14.56
CA LEU A 445 -4.40 18.11 13.65
C LEU A 445 -5.19 18.27 12.37
N GLY A 446 -4.56 18.07 11.22
CA GLY A 446 -5.17 18.14 9.89
C GLY A 446 -5.19 16.80 9.18
N LEU A 447 -6.40 16.33 8.83
CA LEU A 447 -6.66 15.05 8.16
C LEU A 447 -7.78 15.21 7.12
N THR A 448 -7.80 16.40 6.45
CA THR A 448 -8.90 16.81 5.55
C THR A 448 -8.69 16.39 4.10
N ALA A 449 -7.45 16.28 3.67
CA ALA A 449 -7.03 16.18 2.27
C ALA A 449 -7.63 17.28 1.36
N ALA A 450 -7.98 18.43 1.94
CA ALA A 450 -8.62 19.55 1.24
C ALA A 450 -7.65 20.62 0.74
N GLY A 451 -6.35 20.53 1.10
CA GLY A 451 -5.34 21.53 0.80
C GLY A 451 -5.25 22.61 1.89
N LYS A 452 -4.73 23.78 1.52
CA LYS A 452 -4.47 24.90 2.44
C LYS A 452 -5.75 25.42 3.10
N THR A 453 -6.12 24.80 4.22
CA THR A 453 -7.32 25.19 5.01
C THR A 453 -6.97 25.98 6.26
N TRP A 454 -5.71 25.98 6.69
CA TRP A 454 -5.26 26.77 7.84
C TRP A 454 -4.64 28.08 7.38
N THR A 455 -5.16 29.17 7.91
CA THR A 455 -4.72 30.53 7.60
C THR A 455 -3.71 31.05 8.62
N ALA A 456 -3.04 32.15 8.29
CA ALA A 456 -2.18 32.89 9.20
C ALA A 456 -2.87 33.20 10.56
N GLU A 457 -4.17 33.56 10.52
CA GLU A 457 -4.96 33.84 11.73
C GLU A 457 -5.07 32.62 12.64
N HIS A 458 -5.35 31.42 12.08
CA HIS A 458 -5.45 30.18 12.85
C HIS A 458 -4.12 29.87 13.57
N LEU A 459 -2.99 29.98 12.85
CA LEU A 459 -1.67 29.69 13.37
C LEU A 459 -1.20 30.72 14.42
N ALA A 460 -1.47 32.01 14.16
CA ALA A 460 -1.18 33.07 15.11
C ALA A 460 -1.99 32.92 16.39
N GLU A 461 -3.26 32.51 16.30
CA GLU A 461 -4.09 32.27 17.49
C GLU A 461 -3.59 31.06 18.29
N MET A 462 -3.14 29.97 17.62
CA MET A 462 -2.48 28.86 18.29
C MET A 462 -1.23 29.31 19.06
N ALA A 463 -0.43 30.22 18.48
CA ALA A 463 0.77 30.78 19.12
C ALA A 463 0.45 31.76 20.26
N ARG A 464 -0.69 32.48 20.19
CA ARG A 464 -1.16 33.33 21.28
C ARG A 464 -1.60 32.54 22.50
N LEU A 465 -2.17 31.36 22.26
CA LEU A 465 -2.72 30.49 23.32
C LEU A 465 -1.67 29.58 23.95
N ASN A 466 -0.57 29.27 23.26
CA ASN A 466 0.42 28.31 23.65
C ASN A 466 1.83 28.86 23.50
N GLU A 467 2.71 28.53 24.42
CA GLU A 467 4.15 28.80 24.31
C GLU A 467 4.76 28.01 23.15
N ARG A 468 4.41 26.73 23.04
CA ARG A 468 4.85 25.82 21.96
C ARG A 468 3.63 25.07 21.38
N PRO A 469 2.94 25.67 20.40
CA PRO A 469 1.79 25.01 19.76
C PRO A 469 2.23 23.80 18.94
N ILE A 470 1.48 22.69 19.03
CA ILE A 470 1.68 21.51 18.20
C ILE A 470 0.80 21.64 16.96
N VAL A 471 1.43 21.61 15.76
CA VAL A 471 0.76 21.88 14.48
C VAL A 471 1.10 20.74 13.51
N PHE A 472 0.16 19.81 13.32
CA PHE A 472 0.35 18.59 12.53
C PHE A 472 -0.61 18.54 11.33
N PRO A 473 -0.26 19.15 10.17
CA PRO A 473 -1.00 19.02 8.91
C PRO A 473 -0.65 17.68 8.24
N MET A 474 -1.36 16.62 8.61
CA MET A 474 -1.01 15.24 8.24
C MET A 474 -1.56 14.80 6.87
N SER A 475 -2.29 15.67 6.15
CA SER A 475 -2.82 15.32 4.84
C SER A 475 -1.74 15.13 3.76
N ASN A 476 -1.97 14.18 2.85
CA ASN A 476 -1.09 13.81 1.72
C ASN A 476 -1.81 13.98 0.37
N PRO A 477 -1.10 14.28 -0.73
CA PRO A 477 0.29 14.76 -0.84
C PRO A 477 0.44 16.21 -0.40
N THR A 478 1.63 16.82 -0.56
CA THR A 478 1.93 18.21 -0.12
C THR A 478 0.89 19.24 -0.58
N SER A 479 0.34 19.10 -1.80
CA SER A 479 -0.72 19.96 -2.32
C SER A 479 -2.05 19.85 -1.56
N LYS A 480 -2.19 18.86 -0.69
CA LYS A 480 -3.36 18.57 0.13
C LYS A 480 -3.15 18.85 1.62
N MET A 481 -1.93 19.25 2.02
CA MET A 481 -1.63 19.64 3.40
C MET A 481 -2.34 20.93 3.78
N GLU A 482 -2.74 21.03 5.01
CA GLU A 482 -3.50 22.18 5.57
C GLU A 482 -2.65 23.46 5.67
N CYS A 483 -1.35 23.32 5.96
CA CYS A 483 -0.33 24.39 5.89
C CYS A 483 1.07 23.78 5.66
N THR A 484 2.03 24.61 5.30
CA THR A 484 3.45 24.25 5.19
C THR A 484 4.21 24.47 6.50
N ALA A 485 5.41 23.88 6.62
CA ALA A 485 6.31 24.13 7.74
C ALA A 485 6.72 25.61 7.83
N ALA A 486 7.02 26.22 6.69
CA ALA A 486 7.37 27.64 6.63
C ALA A 486 6.24 28.52 7.16
N GLU A 487 4.99 28.31 6.71
CA GLU A 487 3.80 29.04 7.19
C GLU A 487 3.58 28.81 8.70
N ALA A 488 3.74 27.58 9.17
CA ALA A 488 3.60 27.26 10.60
C ALA A 488 4.64 28.01 11.45
N GLN A 489 5.91 28.01 11.03
CA GLN A 489 6.96 28.69 11.78
C GLN A 489 6.85 30.20 11.69
N GLU A 490 6.55 30.77 10.51
CA GLU A 490 6.34 32.20 10.31
C GLU A 490 5.26 32.77 11.24
N HIS A 491 4.06 32.16 11.22
CA HIS A 491 2.91 32.68 11.96
C HIS A 491 2.88 32.28 13.45
N THR A 492 3.81 31.41 13.88
CA THR A 492 3.99 31.10 15.31
C THR A 492 5.23 31.71 15.91
N GLY A 493 5.97 32.52 15.16
CA GLY A 493 7.24 33.12 15.61
C GLY A 493 8.31 32.07 15.91
N GLY A 494 8.41 31.01 15.11
CA GLY A 494 9.39 29.95 15.25
C GLY A 494 9.14 28.99 16.42
N ARG A 495 7.93 28.97 17.00
CA ARG A 495 7.62 28.20 18.21
C ARG A 495 6.82 26.92 17.94
N ALA A 496 6.29 26.73 16.71
CA ALA A 496 5.53 25.53 16.37
C ALA A 496 6.37 24.27 16.52
N ILE A 497 5.81 23.24 17.14
CA ILE A 497 6.27 21.85 17.00
C ILE A 497 5.52 21.29 15.79
N PHE A 498 6.26 21.07 14.69
CA PHE A 498 5.66 20.77 13.41
C PHE A 498 5.93 19.35 12.92
N ALA A 499 4.86 18.70 12.41
CA ALA A 499 5.02 17.48 11.61
C ALA A 499 3.97 17.45 10.49
N GLY A 500 4.44 17.35 9.25
CA GLY A 500 3.58 17.29 8.06
C GLY A 500 3.43 15.88 7.49
N GLY A 501 2.33 15.58 6.80
CA GLY A 501 2.13 14.30 6.13
C GLY A 501 3.12 14.03 4.98
N SER A 502 3.63 15.08 4.35
CA SER A 502 4.62 15.02 3.26
C SER A 502 5.94 15.65 3.69
N PRO A 503 7.08 15.23 3.09
CA PRO A 503 8.38 15.82 3.41
C PRO A 503 8.39 17.32 3.20
N GLN A 504 9.02 18.04 4.12
CA GLN A 504 9.26 19.49 4.07
C GLN A 504 10.70 19.76 4.50
N ASP A 505 11.31 20.77 3.91
CA ASP A 505 12.64 21.21 4.31
C ASP A 505 12.60 21.82 5.72
N PRO A 506 13.70 21.69 6.50
CA PRO A 506 13.85 22.41 7.74
C PRO A 506 13.75 23.92 7.53
N VAL A 507 13.16 24.63 8.50
CA VAL A 507 12.95 26.08 8.40
C VAL A 507 14.06 26.83 9.14
N THR A 508 14.78 27.70 8.42
CA THR A 508 15.73 28.63 9.04
C THR A 508 14.97 29.86 9.51
N LEU A 509 15.00 30.11 10.80
CA LEU A 509 14.37 31.26 11.43
C LEU A 509 15.21 32.54 11.25
N PRO A 510 14.61 33.75 11.43
CA PRO A 510 15.33 35.02 11.32
C PRO A 510 16.51 35.16 12.27
N ASP A 511 16.53 34.45 13.39
CA ASP A 511 17.62 34.42 14.36
C ASP A 511 18.73 33.41 14.01
N GLY A 512 18.63 32.74 12.84
CA GLY A 512 19.60 31.77 12.35
C GLY A 512 19.41 30.35 12.89
N ARG A 513 18.48 30.10 13.79
CA ARG A 513 18.15 28.74 14.25
C ARG A 513 17.47 27.96 13.12
N VAL A 514 17.83 26.69 12.97
CA VAL A 514 17.20 25.75 12.05
C VAL A 514 16.26 24.84 12.84
N VAL A 515 14.97 24.92 12.52
CA VAL A 515 13.92 24.10 13.18
C VAL A 515 13.56 22.93 12.26
N ALA A 516 13.50 21.74 12.82
CA ALA A 516 13.15 20.54 12.09
C ALA A 516 11.70 20.61 11.56
N SER A 517 11.51 20.09 10.36
CA SER A 517 10.18 19.84 9.76
C SER A 517 9.98 18.34 9.72
N SER A 518 9.45 17.76 10.79
CA SER A 518 9.23 16.32 10.86
C SER A 518 8.19 15.85 9.87
N GLN A 519 8.34 14.61 9.39
CA GLN A 519 7.34 13.97 8.55
C GLN A 519 6.53 12.95 9.34
N ALA A 520 5.24 13.20 9.50
CA ALA A 520 4.26 12.25 10.02
C ALA A 520 3.89 11.24 8.92
N ASN A 521 4.74 10.25 8.70
CA ASN A 521 4.54 9.21 7.70
C ASN A 521 4.46 7.84 8.37
N ASN A 522 3.49 7.04 7.98
CA ASN A 522 3.24 5.71 8.55
C ASN A 522 4.44 4.76 8.41
N MET A 523 5.44 5.08 7.59
CA MET A 523 6.67 4.28 7.45
C MET A 523 7.45 4.12 8.76
N VAL A 524 7.19 4.95 9.76
CA VAL A 524 7.77 4.79 11.11
C VAL A 524 7.07 3.70 11.92
N ILE A 525 5.87 3.27 11.52
CA ILE A 525 5.01 2.32 12.25
C ILE A 525 4.89 0.99 11.52
N PHE A 526 4.30 0.99 10.28
CA PHE A 526 3.84 -0.25 9.65
C PHE A 526 4.94 -1.29 9.44
N PRO A 527 6.21 -0.94 9.13
CA PRO A 527 7.22 -1.98 8.90
C PRO A 527 7.54 -2.77 10.16
N GLY A 528 7.69 -2.07 11.29
CA GLY A 528 7.97 -2.71 12.58
C GLY A 528 6.75 -3.41 13.17
N LEU A 529 5.56 -2.82 13.06
CA LEU A 529 4.28 -3.41 13.49
C LEU A 529 4.05 -4.76 12.77
N ALA A 530 4.17 -4.75 11.44
CA ALA A 530 3.99 -5.94 10.64
C ALA A 530 5.08 -6.99 10.90
N LEU A 531 6.36 -6.57 11.05
CA LEU A 531 7.45 -7.48 11.37
C LEU A 531 7.20 -8.19 12.72
N GLY A 532 6.81 -7.45 13.76
CA GLY A 532 6.50 -8.02 15.07
C GLY A 532 5.32 -9.01 15.00
N ALA A 533 4.23 -8.62 14.37
CA ALA A 533 3.04 -9.47 14.19
C ALA A 533 3.35 -10.72 13.34
N HIS A 534 4.14 -10.59 12.26
CA HIS A 534 4.59 -11.70 11.44
C HIS A 534 5.44 -12.70 12.22
N LEU A 535 6.47 -12.21 12.93
CA LEU A 535 7.36 -13.06 13.72
C LEU A 535 6.62 -13.79 14.86
N ALA A 536 5.63 -13.13 15.48
CA ALA A 536 4.78 -13.72 16.52
C ALA A 536 3.60 -14.52 15.96
N ARG A 537 3.25 -14.36 14.67
CA ARG A 537 2.08 -14.92 14.00
C ARG A 537 0.78 -14.62 14.75
N CYS A 538 0.62 -13.41 15.25
CA CYS A 538 -0.51 -13.00 16.08
C CYS A 538 -1.37 -11.93 15.40
N PRO A 539 -2.68 -11.88 15.67
CA PRO A 539 -3.52 -10.75 15.28
C PRO A 539 -2.99 -9.44 15.88
N ILE A 540 -3.22 -8.32 15.20
CA ILE A 540 -2.77 -7.00 15.65
C ILE A 540 -3.84 -6.40 16.55
N SER A 541 -3.52 -6.26 17.84
CA SER A 541 -4.37 -5.64 18.86
C SER A 541 -4.26 -4.11 18.86
N ASP A 542 -5.20 -3.44 19.52
CA ASP A 542 -5.14 -1.99 19.69
C ASP A 542 -3.98 -1.60 20.63
N ASP A 543 -3.65 -2.43 21.62
CA ASP A 543 -2.51 -2.21 22.50
C ASP A 543 -1.15 -2.33 21.78
N MET A 544 -1.06 -3.15 20.73
CA MET A 544 0.13 -3.21 19.90
C MET A 544 0.37 -1.89 19.14
N LEU A 545 -0.68 -1.17 18.77
CA LEU A 545 -0.55 0.18 18.18
C LEU A 545 -0.01 1.18 19.20
N MET A 546 -0.44 1.07 20.45
CA MET A 546 0.04 1.92 21.54
C MET A 546 1.54 1.73 21.77
N VAL A 547 1.98 0.48 21.98
CA VAL A 547 3.39 0.18 22.24
C VAL A 547 4.29 0.46 21.03
N ALA A 548 3.75 0.33 19.79
CA ALA A 548 4.44 0.74 18.58
C ALA A 548 4.71 2.25 18.57
N ALA A 549 3.71 3.06 18.89
CA ALA A 549 3.87 4.52 19.00
C ALA A 549 4.86 4.92 20.11
N GLU A 550 4.82 4.24 21.23
CA GLU A 550 5.77 4.43 22.34
C GLU A 550 7.21 4.12 21.89
N ALA A 551 7.42 2.98 21.22
CA ALA A 551 8.73 2.57 20.73
C ALA A 551 9.32 3.54 19.70
N VAL A 552 8.49 4.11 18.81
CA VAL A 552 8.92 5.16 17.87
C VAL A 552 9.37 6.42 18.61
N SER A 553 8.59 6.87 19.59
CA SER A 553 8.98 8.04 20.41
C SER A 553 10.26 7.78 21.20
N ASP A 554 10.46 6.57 21.73
CA ASP A 554 11.67 6.20 22.48
C ASP A 554 12.91 6.08 21.58
N ALA A 555 12.73 5.84 20.29
CA ALA A 555 13.81 5.79 19.30
C ALA A 555 14.34 7.17 18.88
N LEU A 556 13.69 8.28 19.27
CA LEU A 556 14.18 9.63 18.98
C LEU A 556 15.54 9.87 19.67
N SER A 557 16.52 10.33 18.90
CA SER A 557 17.79 10.80 19.46
C SER A 557 17.64 12.18 20.10
N ASP A 558 18.53 12.51 21.04
CA ASP A 558 18.52 13.81 21.71
C ASP A 558 18.81 14.97 20.72
N ASP A 559 19.59 14.70 19.67
CA ASP A 559 19.83 15.67 18.59
C ASP A 559 18.55 16.02 17.84
N VAL A 560 17.75 15.01 17.45
CA VAL A 560 16.45 15.21 16.82
C VAL A 560 15.52 16.02 17.71
N VAL A 561 15.43 15.66 19.00
CA VAL A 561 14.61 16.36 19.99
C VAL A 561 15.04 17.82 20.15
N THR A 562 16.34 18.07 20.24
CA THR A 562 16.90 19.43 20.41
C THR A 562 16.56 20.33 19.21
N ARG A 563 16.54 19.78 17.99
CA ARG A 563 16.14 20.50 16.76
C ARG A 563 14.62 20.65 16.62
N GLY A 564 13.83 20.15 17.58
CA GLY A 564 12.36 20.19 17.56
C GLY A 564 11.72 19.08 16.75
N GLY A 565 12.45 18.04 16.38
CA GLY A 565 11.95 16.89 15.63
C GLY A 565 11.13 15.94 16.51
N THR A 566 10.06 15.39 15.95
CA THR A 566 9.09 14.54 16.65
C THR A 566 9.07 13.08 16.16
N TYR A 567 9.86 12.77 15.14
CA TYR A 567 10.04 11.40 14.60
C TYR A 567 11.52 11.09 14.37
N PRO A 568 11.91 9.80 14.40
CA PRO A 568 13.26 9.37 14.03
C PRO A 568 13.62 9.79 12.61
N GLU A 569 14.91 9.94 12.37
CA GLU A 569 15.43 10.24 11.03
C GLU A 569 15.23 9.04 10.07
N PRO A 570 15.12 9.27 8.76
CA PRO A 570 14.97 8.18 7.79
C PRO A 570 16.06 7.10 7.87
N GLU A 571 17.29 7.48 8.18
CA GLU A 571 18.44 6.57 8.32
C GLU A 571 18.25 5.57 9.45
N ASP A 572 17.50 5.94 10.49
CA ASP A 572 17.26 5.11 11.69
C ASP A 572 16.06 4.17 11.53
N MET A 573 15.41 4.15 10.34
CA MET A 573 14.15 3.41 10.14
C MET A 573 14.26 1.92 10.41
N ARG A 574 15.37 1.27 10.05
CA ARG A 574 15.56 -0.16 10.31
C ARG A 574 15.70 -0.46 11.81
N GLU A 575 16.45 0.37 12.52
CA GLU A 575 16.56 0.26 13.97
C GLU A 575 15.22 0.54 14.63
N THR A 576 14.53 1.61 14.22
CA THR A 576 13.20 1.95 14.71
C THR A 576 12.22 0.79 14.48
N ALA A 577 12.19 0.21 13.28
CA ALA A 577 11.32 -0.93 12.95
C ALA A 577 11.62 -2.16 13.82
N SER A 578 12.90 -2.46 14.10
CA SER A 578 13.28 -3.57 14.99
C SER A 578 12.83 -3.34 16.44
N ARG A 579 12.91 -2.10 16.95
CA ARG A 579 12.42 -1.72 18.28
C ARG A 579 10.89 -1.78 18.37
N VAL A 580 10.19 -1.31 17.34
CA VAL A 580 8.73 -1.44 17.23
C VAL A 580 8.33 -2.92 17.21
N ALA A 581 9.02 -3.76 16.42
CA ALA A 581 8.75 -5.19 16.37
C ALA A 581 8.96 -5.86 17.75
N LEU A 582 10.02 -5.49 18.48
CA LEU A 582 10.25 -5.95 19.84
C LEU A 582 9.08 -5.59 20.76
N ALA A 583 8.63 -4.33 20.74
CA ALA A 583 7.52 -3.86 21.58
C ALA A 583 6.21 -4.62 21.24
N VAL A 584 5.94 -4.85 19.95
CA VAL A 584 4.77 -5.62 19.49
C VAL A 584 4.83 -7.07 19.94
N ILE A 585 5.99 -7.74 19.82
CA ILE A 585 6.16 -9.12 20.30
C ILE A 585 5.97 -9.20 21.82
N ARG A 586 6.53 -8.26 22.59
CA ARG A 586 6.33 -8.20 24.04
C ARG A 586 4.87 -7.95 24.42
N GLN A 587 4.16 -7.17 23.62
CA GLN A 587 2.72 -6.98 23.82
C GLN A 587 1.95 -8.25 23.50
N ALA A 588 2.28 -8.94 22.40
CA ALA A 588 1.69 -10.24 22.07
C ALA A 588 1.94 -11.30 23.17
N GLU A 589 3.12 -11.31 23.76
CA GLU A 589 3.48 -12.16 24.89
C GLU A 589 2.58 -11.87 26.11
N ARG A 590 2.41 -10.59 26.49
CA ARG A 590 1.51 -10.17 27.59
C ARG A 590 0.06 -10.54 27.34
N GLU A 591 -0.41 -10.47 26.11
CA GLU A 591 -1.76 -10.84 25.70
C GLU A 591 -1.95 -12.36 25.53
N GLY A 592 -0.85 -13.14 25.58
CA GLY A 592 -0.90 -14.60 25.33
C GLY A 592 -1.28 -14.96 23.90
N THR A 593 -1.05 -14.07 22.94
CA THR A 593 -1.46 -14.24 21.53
C THR A 593 -0.36 -14.76 20.62
N VAL A 594 0.88 -14.89 21.12
CA VAL A 594 2.00 -15.46 20.36
C VAL A 594 1.69 -16.90 19.99
N LYS A 595 1.66 -17.21 18.70
CA LYS A 595 1.29 -18.53 18.21
C LYS A 595 2.40 -19.56 18.47
N ALA A 596 2.05 -20.74 18.96
CA ALA A 596 2.96 -21.86 19.08
C ALA A 596 3.58 -22.18 17.71
N GLY A 597 4.90 -22.40 17.65
CA GLY A 597 5.65 -22.61 16.40
C GLY A 597 5.89 -21.34 15.57
N SER A 598 5.62 -20.15 16.13
CA SER A 598 6.07 -18.88 15.55
C SER A 598 7.60 -18.74 15.65
N HIS A 599 8.16 -17.81 14.88
CA HIS A 599 9.60 -17.57 14.85
C HIS A 599 10.18 -17.15 16.22
N VAL A 600 9.36 -16.52 17.06
CA VAL A 600 9.77 -16.01 18.39
C VAL A 600 9.36 -16.90 19.54
N ALA A 601 8.67 -18.01 19.31
CA ALA A 601 8.18 -18.88 20.39
C ALA A 601 9.30 -19.36 21.34
N ASN A 602 10.51 -19.56 20.83
CA ASN A 602 11.68 -19.99 21.60
C ASN A 602 12.39 -18.83 22.34
N PHE A 603 11.98 -17.59 22.08
CA PHE A 603 12.54 -16.38 22.70
C PHE A 603 11.60 -15.74 23.72
N LEU A 604 10.45 -16.37 23.98
CA LEU A 604 9.55 -15.93 25.03
C LEU A 604 10.26 -16.13 26.39
N GLY A 605 10.25 -15.08 27.21
CA GLY A 605 10.99 -15.05 28.47
C GLY A 605 12.50 -14.74 28.34
N ALA A 606 13.06 -14.67 27.13
CA ALA A 606 14.42 -14.17 26.92
C ALA A 606 14.51 -12.66 27.20
N GLY A 607 15.72 -12.16 27.45
CA GLY A 607 15.93 -10.73 27.62
C GLY A 607 15.69 -9.93 26.34
N ASP A 608 15.33 -8.65 26.49
CA ASP A 608 15.03 -7.76 25.34
C ASP A 608 16.21 -7.64 24.36
N ALA A 609 17.44 -7.63 24.87
CA ALA A 609 18.64 -7.57 24.03
C ALA A 609 18.80 -8.80 23.12
N GLU A 610 18.47 -9.99 23.64
CA GLU A 610 18.55 -11.24 22.89
C GLU A 610 17.45 -11.30 21.82
N LEU A 611 16.21 -10.97 22.19
CA LEU A 611 15.10 -10.92 21.25
C LEU A 611 15.30 -9.85 20.16
N LEU A 612 15.80 -8.66 20.52
CA LEU A 612 16.13 -7.61 19.56
C LEU A 612 17.22 -8.08 18.58
N SER A 613 18.26 -8.74 19.09
CA SER A 613 19.32 -9.32 18.24
C SER A 613 18.78 -10.38 17.29
N PHE A 614 17.83 -11.21 17.73
CA PHE A 614 17.14 -12.15 16.85
C PHE A 614 16.34 -11.45 15.76
N ILE A 615 15.53 -10.42 16.12
CA ILE A 615 14.74 -9.64 15.17
C ILE A 615 15.66 -9.03 14.11
N GLN A 616 16.75 -8.38 14.51
CA GLN A 616 17.69 -7.72 13.58
C GLN A 616 18.37 -8.71 12.63
N ARG A 617 18.72 -9.92 13.11
CA ARG A 617 19.26 -10.99 12.26
C ARG A 617 18.24 -11.59 11.30
N SER A 618 16.95 -11.54 11.63
CA SER A 618 15.86 -12.00 10.75
C SER A 618 15.60 -11.05 9.58
N MET A 619 16.05 -9.80 9.68
CA MET A 619 15.81 -8.79 8.65
C MET A 619 16.68 -9.03 7.42
N TYR A 620 16.05 -9.04 6.25
CA TYR A 620 16.74 -9.15 4.96
C TYR A 620 17.87 -8.11 4.81
N THR A 621 19.02 -8.56 4.37
CA THR A 621 20.16 -7.69 4.03
C THR A 621 20.58 -7.96 2.58
N PRO A 622 20.57 -6.96 1.70
CA PRO A 622 20.92 -7.13 0.30
C PRO A 622 22.42 -7.37 0.15
N MET A 623 22.78 -8.60 -0.20
CA MET A 623 24.17 -9.01 -0.48
C MET A 623 24.18 -10.01 -1.64
N TYR A 624 25.24 -9.97 -2.45
CA TYR A 624 25.48 -11.00 -3.44
C TYR A 624 26.07 -12.24 -2.77
N GLY A 625 25.24 -13.25 -2.59
CA GLY A 625 25.68 -14.57 -2.13
C GLY A 625 26.11 -15.48 -3.28
N PRO A 626 26.73 -16.63 -2.98
CA PRO A 626 27.01 -17.65 -3.98
C PRO A 626 25.71 -18.19 -4.58
N ILE A 627 25.70 -18.39 -5.90
CA ILE A 627 24.56 -18.92 -6.66
C ILE A 627 24.97 -20.28 -7.23
N PHE A 628 24.16 -21.29 -6.97
CA PHE A 628 24.35 -22.63 -7.50
C PHE A 628 23.20 -23.04 -8.41
N PRO A 629 23.42 -23.70 -9.54
CA PRO A 629 22.34 -24.25 -10.36
C PRO A 629 21.59 -25.33 -9.59
N SER A 630 20.26 -25.41 -9.79
CA SER A 630 19.46 -26.49 -9.22
C SER A 630 19.88 -27.84 -9.85
N ALA A 631 20.09 -28.88 -9.02
CA ALA A 631 20.44 -30.22 -9.47
C ALA A 631 19.36 -30.86 -10.39
N ALA A 632 18.16 -30.33 -10.45
CA ALA A 632 17.07 -30.82 -11.30
C ALA A 632 17.17 -30.39 -12.79
N GLN A 633 18.19 -29.63 -13.19
CA GLN A 633 18.36 -29.11 -14.57
C GLN A 633 19.57 -29.75 -15.32
N HIS A 634 20.20 -30.76 -14.76
CA HIS A 634 21.17 -31.57 -15.53
C HIS A 634 20.46 -32.81 -16.06
N PRO A 635 20.42 -33.01 -17.42
CA PRO A 635 19.89 -34.23 -18.01
C PRO A 635 20.75 -35.45 -17.66
#